data_dfb893fff2586979a049760eb40bf902
#
_entry.id   dfb893fff2586979a049760eb40bf902
#
_cell.length_a   1.000
_cell.length_b   1.000
_cell.length_c   1.000
_cell.angle_alpha   90.00
_cell.angle_beta   90.00
_cell.angle_gamma   90.00
#
_symmetry.space_group_name_H-M   'P 1'
#
loop_
_entity.id
_entity.type
_entity.pdbx_description
1 polymer ?
#
loop_
_entity_poly.entity_id
_entity_poly.type
_entity_poly.pdbx_seq_one_letter_code
_entity_poly.pdbx_strand_id
1 'polypeptide(L)'
;MDKKYYRVLNPLDEPSGKYLPSNRMSDFRREVFAYRKLSHCIYIFALKTGIQVGNAVRVAENVPAFLDILNPFFQSGKPYFKLMDIGVNDPVKEIPGDDLYNFVSNYIEEINESGLYYDWGKDHYFWEFAWEMVRNFEFPNMPSRMDSVFLFIDEDVARTFQNENRDLQYKLVNVDLQEGVTEEFDMNWFTDVPSDITLSEVQ
;
A
#
# COMPACT_ATOMS: atom_id res chain seq x y z
N MET A 1 -11.58 -27.06 -22.46
CA MET A 1 -12.44 -25.86 -22.41
C MET A 1 -11.50 -24.69 -22.25
N ASP A 2 -11.58 -23.73 -23.13
CA ASP A 2 -10.76 -22.52 -23.00
C ASP A 2 -11.26 -21.73 -21.78
N LYS A 3 -10.34 -21.40 -20.89
CA LYS A 3 -10.63 -20.66 -19.65
C LYS A 3 -11.04 -19.24 -20.04
N LYS A 4 -12.22 -18.81 -19.62
CA LYS A 4 -12.70 -17.44 -19.87
C LYS A 4 -12.26 -16.55 -18.73
N TYR A 5 -11.85 -15.35 -19.05
CA TYR A 5 -11.48 -14.34 -18.07
C TYR A 5 -12.34 -13.09 -18.25
N TYR A 6 -12.58 -12.40 -17.16
CA TYR A 6 -13.43 -11.22 -17.12
C TYR A 6 -12.68 -10.07 -16.43
N ARG A 7 -12.93 -8.86 -16.90
CA ARG A 7 -12.40 -7.64 -16.29
C ARG A 7 -13.46 -6.58 -16.20
N VAL A 8 -13.46 -5.83 -15.09
CA VAL A 8 -14.27 -4.64 -14.89
C VAL A 8 -13.40 -3.44 -15.25
N LEU A 9 -13.72 -2.76 -16.35
CA LEU A 9 -12.96 -1.64 -16.90
C LEU A 9 -13.60 -0.30 -16.54
N ASN A 10 -12.79 0.65 -16.11
CA ASN A 10 -13.19 2.04 -16.06
C ASN A 10 -13.30 2.56 -17.50
N PRO A 11 -14.41 3.24 -17.88
CA PRO A 11 -14.56 3.83 -19.21
C PRO A 11 -13.46 4.82 -19.59
N LEU A 12 -12.84 5.47 -18.58
CA LEU A 12 -11.74 6.41 -18.81
C LEU A 12 -10.42 5.71 -19.16
N ASP A 13 -10.30 4.42 -18.80
CA ASP A 13 -9.13 3.58 -19.06
C ASP A 13 -9.35 2.67 -20.25
N GLU A 14 -10.37 2.93 -21.09
CA GLU A 14 -10.58 2.16 -22.32
C GLU A 14 -9.33 2.23 -23.20
N PRO A 15 -8.69 1.08 -23.44
CA PRO A 15 -7.49 1.06 -24.24
C PRO A 15 -7.80 1.50 -25.68
N SER A 16 -6.96 2.35 -26.23
CA SER A 16 -7.05 2.78 -27.60
C SER A 16 -6.76 1.68 -28.64
N GLY A 17 -6.55 0.44 -28.17
CA GLY A 17 -6.21 -0.70 -29.02
C GLY A 17 -6.72 -2.04 -28.49
N LYS A 18 -6.62 -3.06 -29.36
CA LYS A 18 -7.08 -4.42 -29.10
C LYS A 18 -6.25 -5.18 -28.06
N TYR A 19 -5.03 -4.75 -27.81
CA TYR A 19 -4.06 -5.40 -26.93
C TYR A 19 -3.76 -4.54 -25.70
N LEU A 20 -3.76 -5.17 -24.55
CA LEU A 20 -3.56 -4.56 -23.26
C LEU A 20 -2.28 -5.12 -22.61
N PRO A 21 -1.13 -4.43 -22.71
CA PRO A 21 0.06 -4.88 -22.01
C PRO A 21 -0.13 -4.72 -20.50
N SER A 22 0.13 -5.79 -19.75
CA SER A 22 -0.06 -5.84 -18.29
C SER A 22 0.63 -4.71 -17.54
N ASN A 23 1.85 -4.35 -17.97
CA ASN A 23 2.64 -3.30 -17.33
C ASN A 23 2.08 -1.86 -17.49
N ARG A 24 1.03 -1.67 -18.28
CA ARG A 24 0.35 -0.37 -18.46
C ARG A 24 -1.04 -0.32 -17.85
N MET A 25 -1.54 -1.44 -17.38
CA MET A 25 -2.92 -1.60 -16.94
C MET A 25 -3.10 -1.81 -15.44
N SER A 26 -2.03 -1.94 -14.71
CA SER A 26 -2.12 -1.99 -13.26
C SER A 26 -2.54 -0.62 -12.74
N ASP A 27 -3.77 -0.52 -12.25
CA ASP A 27 -4.32 0.68 -11.61
C ASP A 27 -3.46 1.10 -10.40
N PHE A 28 -2.79 0.14 -9.78
CA PHE A 28 -1.95 0.36 -8.62
C PHE A 28 -0.52 0.79 -8.95
N ARG A 29 0.03 0.40 -10.09
CA ARG A 29 1.46 0.58 -10.37
C ARG A 29 1.92 2.03 -10.25
N ARG A 30 1.17 2.95 -10.85
CA ARG A 30 1.57 4.36 -10.90
C ARG A 30 1.58 4.98 -9.52
N GLU A 31 0.56 4.71 -8.76
CA GLU A 31 0.35 5.32 -7.44
C GLU A 31 1.24 4.66 -6.40
N VAL A 32 1.24 3.32 -6.32
CA VAL A 32 2.14 2.59 -5.39
C VAL A 32 3.60 2.93 -5.66
N PHE A 33 3.99 3.03 -6.94
CA PHE A 33 5.35 3.42 -7.29
C PHE A 33 5.68 4.86 -6.88
N ALA A 34 4.74 5.78 -6.98
CA ALA A 34 4.92 7.16 -6.51
C ALA A 34 5.12 7.23 -4.99
N TYR A 35 4.38 6.40 -4.23
CA TYR A 35 4.45 6.35 -2.77
C TYR A 35 5.57 5.45 -2.21
N ARG A 36 6.32 4.71 -3.05
CA ARG A 36 7.28 3.69 -2.60
C ARG A 36 8.32 4.18 -1.59
N LYS A 37 8.83 5.40 -1.75
CA LYS A 37 9.83 5.96 -0.85
C LYS A 37 9.24 6.29 0.52
N LEU A 38 8.06 6.90 0.54
CA LEU A 38 7.31 7.15 1.77
C LEU A 38 6.95 5.84 2.48
N SER A 39 6.49 4.83 1.72
CA SER A 39 6.21 3.48 2.24
C SER A 39 7.45 2.83 2.82
N HIS A 40 8.61 3.01 2.18
CA HIS A 40 9.89 2.50 2.68
C HIS A 40 10.28 3.16 4.01
N CYS A 41 10.10 4.47 4.17
CA CYS A 41 10.32 5.15 5.44
C CYS A 41 9.46 4.56 6.55
N ILE A 42 8.16 4.36 6.29
CA ILE A 42 7.21 3.76 7.24
C ILE A 42 7.64 2.32 7.59
N TYR A 43 8.02 1.53 6.59
CA TYR A 43 8.46 0.14 6.78
C TYR A 43 9.68 0.06 7.69
N ILE A 44 10.71 0.85 7.41
CA ILE A 44 11.94 0.88 8.22
C ILE A 44 11.65 1.36 9.66
N PHE A 45 10.76 2.34 9.81
CA PHE A 45 10.36 2.84 11.11
C PHE A 45 9.63 1.76 11.94
N ALA A 46 8.65 1.09 11.34
CA ALA A 46 7.94 0.00 12.00
C ALA A 46 8.89 -1.16 12.38
N LEU A 47 9.80 -1.53 11.48
CA LEU A 47 10.77 -2.60 11.71
C LEU A 47 11.74 -2.26 12.86
N LYS A 48 12.29 -1.05 12.89
CA LYS A 48 13.23 -0.62 13.93
C LYS A 48 12.59 -0.50 15.30
N THR A 49 11.39 0.05 15.36
CA THR A 49 10.71 0.32 16.61
C THR A 49 9.89 -0.86 17.11
N GLY A 50 9.58 -1.84 16.24
CA GLY A 50 8.70 -2.97 16.53
C GLY A 50 7.29 -2.52 16.93
N ILE A 51 6.81 -1.36 16.44
CA ILE A 51 5.43 -0.94 16.58
C ILE A 51 4.55 -1.63 15.55
N GLN A 52 3.27 -1.69 15.82
CA GLN A 52 2.30 -2.20 14.86
C GLN A 52 2.33 -1.35 13.58
N VAL A 53 2.21 -2.00 12.44
CA VAL A 53 2.27 -1.33 11.13
C VAL A 53 1.20 -0.25 11.00
N GLY A 54 -0.03 -0.52 11.44
CA GLY A 54 -1.09 0.48 11.45
C GLY A 54 -0.74 1.73 12.27
N ASN A 55 -0.01 1.57 13.38
CA ASN A 55 0.48 2.70 14.17
C ASN A 55 1.58 3.48 13.46
N ALA A 56 2.49 2.79 12.75
CA ALA A 56 3.53 3.44 11.95
C ALA A 56 2.92 4.29 10.81
N VAL A 57 1.89 3.77 10.12
CA VAL A 57 1.14 4.51 9.10
C VAL A 57 0.47 5.75 9.70
N ARG A 58 -0.19 5.61 10.87
CA ARG A 58 -0.82 6.75 11.56
C ARG A 58 0.18 7.81 12.00
N VAL A 59 1.38 7.41 12.44
CA VAL A 59 2.46 8.38 12.70
C VAL A 59 2.79 9.14 11.43
N ALA A 60 2.94 8.45 10.29
CA ALA A 60 3.22 9.07 9.00
C ALA A 60 2.13 10.06 8.55
N GLU A 61 0.86 9.69 8.71
CA GLU A 61 -0.29 10.55 8.40
C GLU A 61 -0.30 11.84 9.24
N ASN A 62 0.17 11.73 10.48
CA ASN A 62 0.19 12.84 11.41
C ASN A 62 1.42 13.76 11.25
N VAL A 63 2.53 13.29 10.66
CA VAL A 63 3.77 14.08 10.52
C VAL A 63 3.53 15.48 9.95
N PRO A 64 2.79 15.68 8.85
CA PRO A 64 2.57 17.01 8.29
C PRO A 64 1.86 17.98 9.23
N ALA A 65 0.93 17.45 10.07
CA ALA A 65 0.15 18.25 11.00
C ALA A 65 0.88 18.54 12.34
N PHE A 66 1.84 17.69 12.69
CA PHE A 66 2.52 17.71 13.99
C PHE A 66 3.94 18.27 13.96
N LEU A 67 4.42 18.77 12.81
CA LEU A 67 5.78 19.33 12.71
C LEU A 67 6.06 20.40 13.77
N ASP A 68 5.12 21.29 14.02
CA ASP A 68 5.26 22.34 15.02
C ASP A 68 5.26 21.79 16.47
N ILE A 69 4.62 20.64 16.68
CA ILE A 69 4.55 19.97 17.98
C ILE A 69 5.81 19.13 18.20
N LEU A 70 6.31 18.47 17.16
CA LEU A 70 7.49 17.60 17.22
C LEU A 70 8.78 18.39 17.44
N ASN A 71 8.91 19.57 16.86
CA ASN A 71 10.11 20.40 17.02
C ASN A 71 10.49 20.71 18.49
N PRO A 72 9.59 21.15 19.37
CA PRO A 72 9.90 21.32 20.79
C PRO A 72 10.26 20.00 21.50
N PHE A 73 9.65 18.89 21.09
CA PHE A 73 9.98 17.57 21.64
C PHE A 73 11.38 17.12 21.27
N PHE A 74 11.80 17.29 20.01
CA PHE A 74 13.16 16.99 19.58
C PHE A 74 14.21 17.88 20.28
N GLN A 75 13.88 19.14 20.51
CA GLN A 75 14.73 20.06 21.27
C GLN A 75 14.82 19.71 22.77
N SER A 76 13.82 19.00 23.31
CA SER A 76 13.80 18.61 24.72
C SER A 76 14.80 17.49 25.08
N GLY A 77 15.38 16.81 24.08
CA GLY A 77 16.31 15.71 24.28
C GLY A 77 15.72 14.49 24.98
N LYS A 78 14.40 14.33 24.95
CA LYS A 78 13.75 13.14 25.54
C LYS A 78 14.23 11.86 24.86
N PRO A 79 14.70 10.86 25.61
CA PRO A 79 15.20 9.61 25.02
C PRO A 79 14.10 8.72 24.44
N TYR A 80 12.85 8.88 24.90
CA TYR A 80 11.69 8.09 24.49
C TYR A 80 10.44 8.96 24.35
N PHE A 81 9.57 8.59 23.42
CA PHE A 81 8.26 9.17 23.20
C PHE A 81 7.18 8.11 23.30
N LYS A 82 6.07 8.46 23.94
CA LYS A 82 4.86 7.62 23.88
C LYS A 82 4.13 7.88 22.58
N LEU A 83 3.56 6.83 21.98
CA LEU A 83 2.75 6.98 20.76
C LEU A 83 1.57 7.95 20.96
N MET A 84 1.00 8.01 22.18
CA MET A 84 -0.02 8.97 22.55
C MET A 84 0.45 10.44 22.43
N ASP A 85 1.71 10.72 22.71
CA ASP A 85 2.28 12.08 22.64
C ASP A 85 2.31 12.60 21.20
N ILE A 86 2.28 11.68 20.22
CA ILE A 86 2.29 11.96 18.78
C ILE A 86 0.95 11.61 18.09
N GLY A 87 -0.14 11.55 18.87
CA GLY A 87 -1.49 11.40 18.34
C GLY A 87 -1.92 9.98 17.95
N VAL A 88 -1.14 8.96 18.31
CA VAL A 88 -1.47 7.55 18.06
C VAL A 88 -1.95 6.91 19.34
N ASN A 89 -3.17 6.37 19.32
CA ASN A 89 -3.81 5.80 20.50
C ASN A 89 -3.25 4.41 20.83
N ASP A 90 -2.00 4.38 21.31
CA ASP A 90 -1.36 3.19 21.88
C ASP A 90 -0.70 3.62 23.21
N PRO A 91 -1.31 3.31 24.36
CA PRO A 91 -0.82 3.77 25.66
C PRO A 91 0.43 3.06 26.14
N VAL A 92 0.81 1.94 25.54
CA VAL A 92 1.81 1.01 26.09
C VAL A 92 3.18 1.18 25.44
N LYS A 93 3.24 1.64 24.18
CA LYS A 93 4.48 1.64 23.43
C LYS A 93 5.21 2.97 23.51
N GLU A 94 6.48 2.88 23.90
CA GLU A 94 7.46 3.97 23.84
C GLU A 94 8.38 3.75 22.62
N ILE A 95 8.67 4.82 21.91
CA ILE A 95 9.57 4.84 20.75
C ILE A 95 10.85 5.55 21.14
N PRO A 96 12.03 5.01 20.81
CA PRO A 96 13.29 5.73 20.94
C PRO A 96 13.23 7.08 20.19
N GLY A 97 13.67 8.14 20.86
CA GLY A 97 13.63 9.49 20.31
C GLY A 97 14.42 9.62 19.01
N ASP A 98 15.58 8.98 18.94
CA ASP A 98 16.43 8.98 17.74
C ASP A 98 15.75 8.28 16.55
N ASP A 99 15.01 7.19 16.78
CA ASP A 99 14.30 6.48 15.71
C ASP A 99 13.14 7.33 15.19
N LEU A 100 12.39 7.98 16.08
CA LEU A 100 11.33 8.90 15.69
C LEU A 100 11.88 10.11 14.92
N TYR A 101 12.97 10.72 15.41
CA TYR A 101 13.61 11.84 14.75
C TYR A 101 14.08 11.48 13.34
N ASN A 102 14.79 10.35 13.22
CA ASN A 102 15.28 9.87 11.91
C ASN A 102 14.13 9.58 10.96
N PHE A 103 13.05 8.95 11.44
CA PHE A 103 11.86 8.71 10.64
C PHE A 103 11.26 10.01 10.13
N VAL A 104 10.97 10.96 11.04
CA VAL A 104 10.33 12.24 10.69
C VAL A 104 11.19 13.03 9.71
N SER A 105 12.52 13.11 9.94
CA SER A 105 13.42 13.84 9.06
C SER A 105 13.43 13.27 7.64
N ASN A 106 13.59 11.96 7.50
CA ASN A 106 13.60 11.29 6.19
C ASN A 106 12.24 11.38 5.50
N TYR A 107 11.16 11.24 6.26
CA TYR A 107 9.80 11.29 5.73
C TYR A 107 9.45 12.70 5.20
N ILE A 108 9.88 13.75 5.89
CA ILE A 108 9.70 15.15 5.45
C ILE A 108 10.53 15.43 4.19
N GLU A 109 11.77 14.93 4.14
CA GLU A 109 12.60 15.07 2.93
C GLU A 109 11.88 14.47 1.71
N GLU A 110 11.31 13.27 1.85
CA GLU A 110 10.55 12.62 0.77
C GLU A 110 9.25 13.36 0.42
N ILE A 111 8.55 13.96 1.41
CA ILE A 111 7.38 14.82 1.14
C ILE A 111 7.82 16.04 0.31
N ASN A 112 8.92 16.69 0.69
CA ASN A 112 9.40 17.88 0.00
C ASN A 112 9.86 17.58 -1.44
N GLU A 113 10.47 16.42 -1.66
CA GLU A 113 10.90 15.99 -3.00
C GLU A 113 9.72 15.57 -3.89
N SER A 114 8.78 14.81 -3.35
CA SER A 114 7.69 14.20 -4.15
C SER A 114 6.43 15.06 -4.24
N GLY A 115 6.20 15.92 -3.26
CA GLY A 115 4.92 16.61 -3.05
C GLY A 115 3.79 15.68 -2.58
N LEU A 116 4.12 14.43 -2.22
CA LEU A 116 3.17 13.41 -1.77
C LEU A 116 3.29 13.23 -0.26
N TYR A 117 2.20 12.83 0.37
CA TYR A 117 2.17 12.45 1.78
C TYR A 117 1.05 11.43 2.00
N TYR A 118 1.18 10.62 3.05
CA TYR A 118 0.11 9.75 3.48
C TYR A 118 -0.96 10.58 4.17
N ASP A 119 -2.19 10.43 3.71
CA ASP A 119 -3.39 10.94 4.34
C ASP A 119 -4.38 9.79 4.56
N TRP A 120 -5.44 10.08 5.26
CA TRP A 120 -6.47 9.09 5.58
C TRP A 120 -7.00 8.42 4.30
N GLY A 121 -6.91 7.09 4.27
CA GLY A 121 -7.38 6.27 3.16
C GLY A 121 -6.32 5.89 2.13
N LYS A 122 -5.05 6.26 2.36
CA LYS A 122 -3.92 5.85 1.50
C LYS A 122 -3.06 4.72 2.05
N ASP A 123 -3.45 4.14 3.17
CA ASP A 123 -2.79 2.99 3.82
C ASP A 123 -2.65 1.79 2.89
N HIS A 124 -3.58 1.61 1.95
CA HIS A 124 -3.50 0.55 0.95
C HIS A 124 -2.24 0.62 0.08
N TYR A 125 -1.67 1.81 -0.18
CA TYR A 125 -0.38 1.92 -0.91
C TYR A 125 0.78 1.35 -0.12
N PHE A 126 0.74 1.49 1.20
CA PHE A 126 1.74 0.86 2.06
C PHE A 126 1.65 -0.66 1.98
N TRP A 127 0.46 -1.24 2.03
CA TRP A 127 0.28 -2.68 1.96
C TRP A 127 0.71 -3.27 0.62
N GLU A 128 0.38 -2.62 -0.49
CA GLU A 128 0.87 -3.04 -1.81
C GLU A 128 2.40 -2.98 -1.90
N PHE A 129 3.02 -1.97 -1.29
CA PHE A 129 4.48 -1.89 -1.19
C PHE A 129 5.04 -3.04 -0.32
N ALA A 130 4.46 -3.30 0.84
CA ALA A 130 4.89 -4.36 1.75
C ALA A 130 4.78 -5.74 1.09
N TRP A 131 3.66 -6.02 0.40
CA TRP A 131 3.48 -7.24 -0.38
C TRP A 131 4.52 -7.42 -1.47
N GLU A 132 4.84 -6.35 -2.19
CA GLU A 132 5.86 -6.41 -3.24
C GLU A 132 7.26 -6.65 -2.66
N MET A 133 7.56 -6.11 -1.49
CA MET A 133 8.81 -6.38 -0.78
C MET A 133 8.90 -7.87 -0.40
N VAL A 134 7.87 -8.42 0.21
CA VAL A 134 7.82 -9.86 0.57
C VAL A 134 7.91 -10.73 -0.69
N ARG A 135 7.16 -10.41 -1.73
CA ARG A 135 7.20 -11.15 -2.99
C ARG A 135 8.61 -11.18 -3.57
N ASN A 136 9.30 -10.04 -3.64
CA ASN A 136 10.64 -9.96 -4.20
C ASN A 136 11.65 -10.79 -3.41
N PHE A 137 11.47 -10.87 -2.09
CA PHE A 137 12.41 -11.57 -1.22
C PHE A 137 12.09 -13.07 -1.10
N GLU A 138 10.84 -13.42 -0.83
CA GLU A 138 10.44 -14.80 -0.54
C GLU A 138 9.94 -15.55 -1.78
N PHE A 139 9.32 -14.85 -2.72
CA PHE A 139 8.65 -15.42 -3.88
C PHE A 139 9.04 -14.76 -5.21
N PRO A 140 10.35 -14.68 -5.55
CA PRO A 140 10.83 -13.88 -6.69
C PRO A 140 10.28 -14.32 -8.04
N ASN A 141 9.79 -15.56 -8.15
CA ASN A 141 9.22 -16.11 -9.37
C ASN A 141 7.71 -15.84 -9.52
N MET A 142 7.05 -15.32 -8.48
CA MET A 142 5.63 -14.97 -8.55
C MET A 142 5.45 -13.64 -9.29
N PRO A 143 4.37 -13.48 -10.07
CA PRO A 143 4.11 -12.23 -10.76
C PRO A 143 3.93 -11.07 -9.78
N SER A 144 4.49 -9.91 -10.14
CA SER A 144 4.29 -8.68 -9.36
C SER A 144 2.86 -8.20 -9.48
N ARG A 145 2.21 -7.92 -8.35
CA ARG A 145 0.88 -7.29 -8.35
C ARG A 145 0.90 -5.93 -9.04
N MET A 146 1.99 -5.18 -8.90
CA MET A 146 2.17 -3.86 -9.52
C MET A 146 2.27 -3.93 -11.06
N ASP A 147 2.69 -5.08 -11.60
CA ASP A 147 2.85 -5.30 -13.04
C ASP A 147 1.77 -6.26 -13.61
N SER A 148 0.80 -6.67 -12.78
CA SER A 148 -0.21 -7.64 -13.15
C SER A 148 -1.54 -6.98 -13.47
N VAL A 149 -2.31 -7.64 -14.32
CA VAL A 149 -3.71 -7.33 -14.59
C VAL A 149 -4.58 -8.30 -13.79
N PHE A 150 -5.47 -7.76 -12.98
CA PHE A 150 -6.41 -8.57 -12.21
C PHE A 150 -7.59 -8.96 -13.07
N LEU A 151 -7.86 -10.26 -13.13
CA LEU A 151 -8.93 -10.84 -13.90
C LEU A 151 -9.78 -11.74 -13.01
N PHE A 152 -11.08 -11.78 -13.29
CA PHE A 152 -11.98 -12.72 -12.66
C PHE A 152 -12.09 -13.96 -13.55
N ILE A 153 -12.16 -15.12 -12.93
CA ILE A 153 -12.41 -16.41 -13.61
C ILE A 153 -13.91 -16.76 -13.65
N ASP A 154 -14.71 -16.06 -12.87
CA ASP A 154 -16.15 -16.22 -12.75
C ASP A 154 -16.85 -14.92 -13.09
N GLU A 155 -17.85 -14.99 -14.00
CA GLU A 155 -18.58 -13.83 -14.47
C GLU A 155 -19.49 -13.25 -13.39
N ASP A 156 -20.11 -14.08 -12.56
CA ASP A 156 -21.03 -13.61 -11.53
C ASP A 156 -20.27 -12.87 -10.42
N VAL A 157 -19.08 -13.36 -10.07
CA VAL A 157 -18.16 -12.66 -9.15
C VAL A 157 -17.73 -11.32 -9.72
N ALA A 158 -17.37 -11.28 -11.01
CA ALA A 158 -17.00 -10.03 -11.67
C ALA A 158 -18.16 -9.02 -11.71
N ARG A 159 -19.38 -9.46 -11.92
CA ARG A 159 -20.59 -8.62 -11.88
C ARG A 159 -20.88 -8.11 -10.48
N THR A 160 -20.74 -8.97 -9.46
CA THR A 160 -20.88 -8.57 -8.06
C THR A 160 -19.86 -7.48 -7.71
N PHE A 161 -18.61 -7.67 -8.07
CA PHE A 161 -17.56 -6.66 -7.87
C PHE A 161 -17.88 -5.34 -8.58
N GLN A 162 -18.38 -5.41 -9.84
CA GLN A 162 -18.79 -4.22 -10.59
C GLN A 162 -19.89 -3.44 -9.85
N ASN A 163 -20.88 -4.15 -9.32
CA ASN A 163 -22.04 -3.52 -8.68
C ASN A 163 -21.73 -2.96 -7.29
N GLU A 164 -20.85 -3.61 -6.53
CA GLU A 164 -20.56 -3.26 -5.15
C GLU A 164 -19.42 -2.24 -5.00
N ASN A 165 -18.42 -2.34 -5.87
CA ASN A 165 -17.18 -1.59 -5.71
C ASN A 165 -16.93 -0.55 -6.80
N ARG A 166 -17.78 -0.48 -7.81
CA ARG A 166 -17.60 0.41 -8.95
C ARG A 166 -18.90 1.10 -9.34
N ASP A 167 -18.78 2.26 -9.93
CA ASP A 167 -19.91 2.97 -10.49
C ASP A 167 -20.52 2.17 -11.68
N LEU A 168 -21.80 2.32 -11.94
CA LEU A 168 -22.52 1.72 -13.07
C LEU A 168 -21.92 2.04 -14.46
N GLN A 169 -21.02 3.02 -14.53
CA GLN A 169 -20.28 3.36 -15.74
C GLN A 169 -19.22 2.33 -16.12
N TYR A 170 -18.76 1.50 -15.16
CA TYR A 170 -17.75 0.48 -15.43
C TYR A 170 -18.31 -0.63 -16.31
N LYS A 171 -17.53 -1.10 -17.27
CA LYS A 171 -17.92 -2.14 -18.21
C LYS A 171 -17.29 -3.48 -17.83
N LEU A 172 -18.11 -4.52 -17.82
CA LEU A 172 -17.60 -5.88 -17.76
C LEU A 172 -17.25 -6.34 -19.18
N VAL A 173 -16.02 -6.78 -19.36
CA VAL A 173 -15.51 -7.26 -20.64
C VAL A 173 -14.91 -8.65 -20.51
N ASN A 174 -15.01 -9.45 -21.58
CA ASN A 174 -14.26 -10.69 -21.73
C ASN A 174 -12.82 -10.38 -22.16
N VAL A 175 -11.87 -11.12 -21.59
CA VAL A 175 -10.46 -10.98 -21.90
C VAL A 175 -9.90 -12.29 -22.43
N ASP A 176 -9.31 -12.26 -23.62
CA ASP A 176 -8.58 -13.36 -24.20
C ASP A 176 -7.09 -13.20 -23.89
N LEU A 177 -6.50 -14.17 -23.21
CA LEU A 177 -5.08 -14.17 -22.92
C LEU A 177 -4.33 -14.69 -24.16
N GLN A 178 -3.45 -13.87 -24.70
CA GLN A 178 -2.62 -14.25 -25.86
C GLN A 178 -1.33 -14.91 -25.39
N GLU A 179 -0.65 -14.28 -24.43
CA GLU A 179 0.60 -14.72 -23.83
C GLU A 179 0.67 -14.22 -22.39
N GLY A 180 1.32 -14.96 -21.51
CA GLY A 180 1.57 -14.51 -20.15
C GLY A 180 1.58 -15.63 -19.12
N VAL A 181 2.07 -15.31 -17.94
CA VAL A 181 1.98 -16.15 -16.75
C VAL A 181 0.71 -15.78 -16.01
N THR A 182 -0.11 -16.77 -15.70
CA THR A 182 -1.33 -16.57 -14.91
C THR A 182 -1.22 -17.36 -13.63
N GLU A 183 -1.54 -16.69 -12.51
CA GLU A 183 -1.64 -17.31 -11.20
C GLU A 183 -3.02 -16.97 -10.61
N GLU A 184 -3.59 -17.92 -9.89
CA GLU A 184 -4.86 -17.73 -9.19
C GLU A 184 -4.58 -17.40 -7.72
N PHE A 185 -5.19 -16.32 -7.27
CA PHE A 185 -5.11 -15.90 -5.87
C PHE A 185 -6.53 -15.71 -5.31
N ASP A 186 -6.70 -16.11 -4.08
CA ASP A 186 -7.87 -15.70 -3.31
C ASP A 186 -7.67 -14.27 -2.83
N MET A 187 -8.46 -13.33 -3.39
CA MET A 187 -8.39 -11.91 -3.05
C MET A 187 -8.71 -11.62 -1.58
N ASN A 188 -9.43 -12.50 -0.88
CA ASN A 188 -9.70 -12.34 0.54
C ASN A 188 -8.43 -12.34 1.40
N TRP A 189 -7.38 -13.00 0.95
CA TRP A 189 -6.07 -13.01 1.63
C TRP A 189 -5.35 -11.65 1.57
N PHE A 190 -5.75 -10.76 0.67
CA PHE A 190 -5.09 -9.49 0.44
C PHE A 190 -5.89 -8.28 0.95
N THR A 191 -7.16 -8.47 1.30
CA THR A 191 -8.04 -7.37 1.72
C THR A 191 -8.08 -7.16 3.22
N ASP A 192 -7.76 -8.19 4.01
CA ASP A 192 -7.85 -8.18 5.47
C ASP A 192 -6.47 -8.32 6.13
N VAL A 193 -5.52 -7.44 5.79
CA VAL A 193 -4.26 -7.40 6.53
C VAL A 193 -4.54 -6.73 7.88
N PRO A 194 -4.34 -7.45 8.99
CA PRO A 194 -4.57 -6.88 10.30
C PRO A 194 -3.65 -5.69 10.55
N SER A 195 -4.19 -4.54 10.88
CA SER A 195 -3.41 -3.32 11.17
C SER A 195 -2.55 -3.43 12.43
N ASP A 196 -2.79 -4.46 13.25
CA ASP A 196 -2.08 -4.77 14.50
C ASP A 196 -0.87 -5.68 14.33
N ILE A 197 -0.54 -6.10 13.10
CA ILE A 197 0.67 -6.88 12.83
C ILE A 197 1.92 -6.03 13.08
N THR A 198 2.93 -6.65 13.73
CA THR A 198 4.30 -6.12 13.78
C THR A 198 5.17 -6.79 12.72
N LEU A 199 6.09 -6.05 12.11
CA LEU A 199 6.94 -6.61 11.04
C LEU A 199 7.89 -7.72 11.54
N SER A 200 8.16 -7.77 12.85
CA SER A 200 8.90 -8.87 13.46
C SER A 200 8.14 -10.21 13.48
N GLU A 201 6.83 -10.17 13.29
CA GLU A 201 5.96 -11.36 13.25
C GLU A 201 5.79 -11.90 11.82
N VAL A 202 6.18 -11.11 10.82
CA VAL A 202 6.07 -11.45 9.39
C VAL A 202 7.39 -12.03 8.84
N GLN A 203 8.47 -12.03 9.64
CA GLN A 203 9.73 -12.70 9.33
C GLN A 203 9.70 -14.17 9.76
#